data_9705830b20d649669d9628e47476c999
#
_entry.id   9705830b20d649669d9628e47476c999
#
_cell.length_a   1.000
_cell.length_b   1.000
_cell.length_c   1.000
_cell.angle_alpha   90.00
_cell.angle_beta   90.00
_cell.angle_gamma   90.00
#
_symmetry.space_group_name_H-M   'P 1'
#
loop_
_entity.id
_entity.type
_entity.pdbx_description
1 polymer ?
#
loop_
_entity_poly.entity_id
_entity_poly.type
_entity_poly.pdbx_seq_one_letter_code
_entity_poly.pdbx_strand_id
1 'polypeptide(L)'
;MTTPGEDHAGSFYLPRLEYSTLPMAVDRGVGWKTLRDAGPVVFMNGWYYLTRREDVLAALRNPKVFSSRKALQPPGNPLPVVPLAFDPPEHTRYRRILQPYFSPAALSKALPSLRRHTVAMIDAIAGRGECEAMADLANLFPFQLFLVLYGLPLEDRDRLIGWKDAVIAMSDRPHPTEADVAAARELLEYLTAMVAERRRNPGPDVLSQVQIGEDPLSEIEVLGLSHLLILAGLDTVTAAVGFSLLELARRPQLRAMLRDNPKQIRVFIEEIVRLEPSAPVAPRVTTEPVTVGGMTLPAGSPVRLCMAAVNRDGSDAMSTDELVMDGKEHRHWAFGGGPHRCLGSHLARLELTLLVGEWLNQIPDFELAPDYAPEIRFPSKSFALKNLPLRWS
;
A
#
# COMPACT_ATOMS: atom_id res chain seq x y z
N MET A 1 -38.26 42.36 -31.73
CA MET A 1 -37.07 41.54 -32.10
C MET A 1 -36.42 41.13 -30.81
N THR A 2 -36.76 39.95 -30.34
CA THR A 2 -36.27 39.33 -29.12
C THR A 2 -35.04 38.51 -29.48
N THR A 3 -33.91 38.86 -28.87
CA THR A 3 -32.65 38.09 -28.92
C THR A 3 -32.84 36.75 -28.22
N PRO A 4 -32.32 35.62 -28.78
CA PRO A 4 -32.38 34.32 -28.12
C PRO A 4 -31.42 34.30 -26.93
N GLY A 5 -31.90 33.63 -25.86
CA GLY A 5 -31.19 33.51 -24.62
C GLY A 5 -29.87 32.77 -24.72
N GLU A 6 -28.90 33.26 -24.01
CA GLU A 6 -27.64 32.56 -23.73
C GLU A 6 -27.98 31.35 -22.83
N ASP A 7 -27.71 30.17 -23.35
CA ASP A 7 -27.67 28.92 -22.58
C ASP A 7 -26.61 29.04 -21.47
N HIS A 8 -27.03 29.24 -20.26
CA HIS A 8 -26.20 29.04 -19.08
C HIS A 8 -25.91 27.54 -18.94
N ALA A 9 -24.94 27.05 -19.72
CA ALA A 9 -24.23 25.82 -19.33
C ALA A 9 -23.60 26.08 -17.95
N GLY A 10 -24.11 25.40 -16.93
CA GLY A 10 -23.70 25.60 -15.56
C GLY A 10 -22.19 25.56 -15.43
N SER A 11 -21.60 26.66 -15.01
CA SER A 11 -20.16 26.74 -14.68
C SER A 11 -19.90 25.74 -13.57
N PHE A 12 -19.31 24.61 -13.93
CA PHE A 12 -18.88 23.62 -12.94
C PHE A 12 -17.81 24.26 -12.06
N TYR A 13 -18.14 24.48 -10.80
CA TYR A 13 -17.16 24.97 -9.81
C TYR A 13 -16.18 23.85 -9.46
N LEU A 14 -14.89 24.04 -9.77
CA LEU A 14 -13.82 23.14 -9.36
C LEU A 14 -13.30 23.54 -7.98
N PRO A 15 -13.63 22.78 -6.91
CA PRO A 15 -13.12 23.05 -5.58
C PRO A 15 -11.58 22.95 -5.56
N ARG A 16 -10.92 23.91 -4.92
CA ARG A 16 -9.47 23.94 -4.70
C ARG A 16 -9.20 23.86 -3.22
N LEU A 17 -8.46 22.84 -2.82
CA LEU A 17 -8.05 22.60 -1.45
C LEU A 17 -6.53 22.46 -1.39
N GLU A 18 -5.99 22.54 -0.18
CA GLU A 18 -4.59 22.25 0.12
C GLU A 18 -4.52 20.91 0.86
N TYR A 19 -3.76 19.93 0.32
CA TYR A 19 -3.71 18.59 0.90
C TYR A 19 -3.23 18.59 2.35
N SER A 20 -2.21 19.39 2.66
CA SER A 20 -1.62 19.49 3.99
C SER A 20 -2.54 20.07 5.06
N THR A 21 -3.62 20.76 4.66
CA THR A 21 -4.60 21.34 5.59
C THR A 21 -5.78 20.40 5.90
N LEU A 22 -5.87 19.29 5.21
CA LEU A 22 -6.90 18.30 5.52
C LEU A 22 -6.64 17.66 6.89
N PRO A 23 -7.67 17.39 7.71
CA PRO A 23 -7.51 16.88 9.08
C PRO A 23 -7.11 15.39 9.13
N MET A 24 -6.37 14.89 8.13
CA MET A 24 -5.99 13.48 8.00
C MET A 24 -5.12 12.96 9.15
N ALA A 25 -4.29 13.84 9.72
CA ALA A 25 -3.43 13.46 10.84
C ALA A 25 -4.21 13.20 12.14
N VAL A 26 -5.32 13.92 12.33
CA VAL A 26 -6.16 13.85 13.53
C VAL A 26 -7.27 12.82 13.35
N ASP A 27 -8.00 12.93 12.25
CA ASP A 27 -9.14 12.05 11.92
C ASP A 27 -9.23 11.85 10.41
N ARG A 28 -8.86 10.65 9.96
CA ARG A 28 -8.87 10.30 8.52
C ARG A 28 -10.28 10.20 7.96
N GLY A 29 -11.25 9.77 8.79
CA GLY A 29 -12.67 9.75 8.40
C GLY A 29 -13.17 11.15 8.05
N VAL A 30 -12.95 12.10 8.96
CA VAL A 30 -13.27 13.52 8.73
C VAL A 30 -12.52 14.07 7.53
N GLY A 31 -11.23 13.76 7.37
CA GLY A 31 -10.43 14.21 6.24
C GLY A 31 -10.96 13.73 4.90
N TRP A 32 -11.26 12.43 4.77
CA TRP A 32 -11.84 11.87 3.54
C TRP A 32 -13.27 12.36 3.30
N LYS A 33 -14.05 12.56 4.37
CA LYS A 33 -15.38 13.16 4.26
C LYS A 33 -15.31 14.59 3.74
N THR A 34 -14.41 15.41 4.26
CA THR A 34 -14.17 16.79 3.79
C THR A 34 -13.87 16.80 2.29
N LEU A 35 -13.06 15.88 1.82
CA LEU A 35 -12.73 15.76 0.40
C LEU A 35 -13.94 15.33 -0.44
N ARG A 36 -14.74 14.36 0.01
CA ARG A 36 -15.98 13.94 -0.68
C ARG A 36 -17.04 15.03 -0.73
N ASP A 37 -17.20 15.76 0.37
CA ASP A 37 -18.20 16.85 0.47
C ASP A 37 -17.85 18.04 -0.44
N ALA A 38 -16.55 18.26 -0.70
CA ALA A 38 -16.11 19.31 -1.62
C ALA A 38 -16.57 19.07 -3.06
N GLY A 39 -16.71 17.81 -3.51
CA GLY A 39 -17.26 17.49 -4.82
C GLY A 39 -16.70 16.22 -5.44
N PRO A 40 -17.21 15.80 -6.62
CA PRO A 40 -16.75 14.59 -7.31
C PRO A 40 -15.33 14.71 -7.83
N VAL A 41 -14.89 15.92 -8.17
CA VAL A 41 -13.53 16.25 -8.61
C VAL A 41 -13.04 17.43 -7.79
N VAL A 42 -11.88 17.29 -7.15
CA VAL A 42 -11.24 18.34 -6.34
C VAL A 42 -9.82 18.55 -6.82
N PHE A 43 -9.38 19.80 -6.93
CA PHE A 43 -8.01 20.12 -7.36
C PHE A 43 -7.15 20.46 -6.13
N MET A 44 -6.04 19.72 -5.97
CA MET A 44 -5.08 19.94 -4.88
C MET A 44 -3.66 19.71 -5.38
N ASN A 45 -2.75 20.65 -5.08
CA ASN A 45 -1.31 20.51 -5.32
C ASN A 45 -0.98 20.01 -6.74
N GLY A 46 -1.68 20.54 -7.77
CA GLY A 46 -1.45 20.20 -9.18
C GLY A 46 -2.14 18.93 -9.67
N TRP A 47 -2.97 18.26 -8.87
CA TRP A 47 -3.66 17.00 -9.18
C TRP A 47 -5.17 17.15 -9.10
N TYR A 48 -5.89 16.44 -9.98
CA TYR A 48 -7.33 16.23 -9.89
C TYR A 48 -7.62 14.99 -9.06
N TYR A 49 -8.31 15.13 -7.94
CA TYR A 49 -8.69 14.03 -7.05
C TYR A 49 -10.12 13.60 -7.36
N LEU A 50 -10.31 12.36 -7.79
CA LEU A 50 -11.63 11.76 -7.98
C LEU A 50 -12.08 11.14 -6.67
N THR A 51 -13.25 11.56 -6.17
CA THR A 51 -13.73 11.21 -4.84
C THR A 51 -14.96 10.31 -4.87
N ARG A 52 -15.67 10.23 -5.99
CA ARG A 52 -16.88 9.42 -6.16
C ARG A 52 -16.54 8.00 -6.57
N ARG A 53 -17.29 7.04 -6.00
CA ARG A 53 -17.06 5.61 -6.22
C ARG A 53 -17.14 5.21 -7.69
N GLU A 54 -18.18 5.65 -8.38
CA GLU A 54 -18.41 5.37 -9.79
C GLU A 54 -17.25 5.85 -10.65
N ASP A 55 -16.77 7.07 -10.47
CA ASP A 55 -15.67 7.68 -11.22
C ASP A 55 -14.34 6.96 -10.94
N VAL A 56 -14.05 6.71 -9.67
CA VAL A 56 -12.82 6.00 -9.26
C VAL A 56 -12.80 4.58 -9.84
N LEU A 57 -13.91 3.84 -9.76
CA LEU A 57 -13.98 2.48 -10.26
C LEU A 57 -13.96 2.43 -11.79
N ALA A 58 -14.58 3.38 -12.48
CA ALA A 58 -14.50 3.51 -13.93
C ALA A 58 -13.06 3.77 -14.36
N ALA A 59 -12.38 4.72 -13.71
CA ALA A 59 -10.99 5.04 -13.99
C ALA A 59 -10.03 3.87 -13.73
N LEU A 60 -10.17 3.13 -12.61
CA LEU A 60 -9.38 1.93 -12.31
C LEU A 60 -9.50 0.83 -13.37
N ARG A 61 -10.65 0.75 -14.07
CA ARG A 61 -10.94 -0.26 -15.10
C ARG A 61 -10.59 0.19 -16.51
N ASN A 62 -10.23 1.46 -16.69
CA ASN A 62 -9.94 2.04 -18.00
C ASN A 62 -8.49 2.55 -18.12
N PRO A 63 -7.50 1.65 -18.18
CA PRO A 63 -6.08 2.02 -18.28
C PRO A 63 -5.74 2.70 -19.62
N LYS A 64 -6.60 2.57 -20.65
CA LYS A 64 -6.41 3.27 -21.94
C LYS A 64 -6.53 4.78 -21.78
N VAL A 65 -7.49 5.23 -20.97
CA VAL A 65 -7.72 6.65 -20.69
C VAL A 65 -6.94 7.13 -19.49
N PHE A 66 -6.84 6.30 -18.42
CA PHE A 66 -6.15 6.62 -17.19
C PHE A 66 -4.84 5.82 -17.06
N SER A 67 -3.77 6.33 -17.69
CA SER A 67 -2.47 5.66 -17.80
C SER A 67 -1.72 5.62 -16.48
N SER A 68 -1.21 4.45 -16.12
CA SER A 68 -0.23 4.27 -15.03
C SER A 68 1.17 4.66 -15.47
N ARG A 69 1.57 4.34 -16.72
CA ARG A 69 2.90 4.61 -17.26
C ARG A 69 3.29 6.09 -17.12
N LYS A 70 2.43 6.98 -17.57
CA LYS A 70 2.67 8.42 -17.49
C LYS A 70 2.70 8.99 -16.08
N ALA A 71 2.06 8.27 -15.12
CA ALA A 71 1.97 8.73 -13.74
C ALA A 71 3.11 8.21 -12.83
N LEU A 72 3.66 7.04 -13.15
CA LEU A 72 4.50 6.28 -12.23
C LEU A 72 5.92 5.99 -12.75
N GLN A 73 6.22 6.31 -14.01
CA GLN A 73 7.59 6.26 -14.54
C GLN A 73 8.17 7.67 -14.52
N PRO A 74 9.01 8.02 -13.53
CA PRO A 74 9.63 9.34 -13.47
C PRO A 74 10.54 9.59 -14.69
N PRO A 75 10.53 10.81 -15.26
CA PRO A 75 11.50 11.16 -16.29
C PRO A 75 12.94 10.94 -15.80
N GLY A 76 13.76 10.29 -16.63
CA GLY A 76 15.17 10.02 -16.30
C GLY A 76 15.42 8.84 -15.36
N ASN A 77 14.39 8.14 -14.86
CA ASN A 77 14.60 6.91 -14.12
C ASN A 77 15.11 5.80 -15.07
N PRO A 78 16.32 5.26 -14.87
CA PRO A 78 16.89 4.24 -15.75
C PRO A 78 16.20 2.88 -15.58
N LEU A 79 15.56 2.63 -14.43
CA LEU A 79 14.89 1.37 -14.15
C LEU A 79 13.41 1.42 -14.55
N PRO A 80 12.91 0.40 -15.28
CA PRO A 80 11.48 0.27 -15.55
C PRO A 80 10.75 -0.11 -14.25
N VAL A 81 9.69 0.61 -13.89
CA VAL A 81 8.91 0.31 -12.69
C VAL A 81 7.92 -0.85 -12.96
N VAL A 82 8.46 -2.07 -13.05
CA VAL A 82 7.74 -3.31 -13.43
C VAL A 82 6.97 -3.88 -12.24
N PRO A 83 5.67 -4.21 -12.39
CA PRO A 83 4.76 -3.97 -13.53
C PRO A 83 3.98 -2.65 -13.42
N LEU A 84 4.19 -1.88 -12.35
CA LEU A 84 3.30 -0.82 -11.86
C LEU A 84 3.16 0.34 -12.86
N ALA A 85 4.27 0.74 -13.49
CA ALA A 85 4.31 1.84 -14.45
C ALA A 85 4.20 1.35 -15.90
N PHE A 86 3.36 0.35 -16.14
CA PHE A 86 3.04 -0.14 -17.48
C PHE A 86 1.54 -0.21 -17.68
N ASP A 87 1.08 0.05 -18.91
CA ASP A 87 -0.30 -0.16 -19.30
C ASP A 87 -0.41 -1.46 -20.14
N PRO A 88 -1.60 -2.08 -20.28
CA PRO A 88 -1.78 -3.18 -21.22
C PRO A 88 -1.40 -2.79 -22.65
N PRO A 89 -0.78 -3.66 -23.47
CA PRO A 89 -0.61 -5.11 -23.23
C PRO A 89 0.62 -5.50 -22.41
N GLU A 90 1.67 -4.65 -22.29
CA GLU A 90 2.91 -5.00 -21.59
C GLU A 90 2.66 -5.32 -20.11
N HIS A 91 1.82 -4.53 -19.44
CA HIS A 91 1.39 -4.81 -18.07
C HIS A 91 0.81 -6.22 -17.95
N THR A 92 0.02 -6.67 -18.93
CA THR A 92 -0.61 -8.01 -18.92
C THR A 92 0.45 -9.11 -18.99
N ARG A 93 1.53 -8.91 -19.79
CA ARG A 93 2.67 -9.83 -19.84
C ARG A 93 3.32 -9.98 -18.46
N TYR A 94 3.68 -8.87 -17.83
CA TYR A 94 4.29 -8.90 -16.49
C TYR A 94 3.39 -9.55 -15.45
N ARG A 95 2.10 -9.23 -15.47
CA ARG A 95 1.13 -9.83 -14.53
C ARG A 95 1.05 -11.36 -14.72
N ARG A 96 1.03 -11.85 -15.94
CA ARG A 96 1.02 -13.29 -16.24
C ARG A 96 2.26 -13.99 -15.67
N ILE A 97 3.44 -13.38 -15.75
CA ILE A 97 4.69 -13.92 -15.20
C ILE A 97 4.66 -13.91 -13.66
N LEU A 98 4.18 -12.83 -13.06
CA LEU A 98 4.32 -12.61 -11.62
C LEU A 98 3.19 -13.24 -10.77
N GLN A 99 1.94 -13.22 -11.25
CA GLN A 99 0.78 -13.68 -10.47
C GLN A 99 0.90 -15.09 -9.89
N PRO A 100 1.49 -16.10 -10.58
CA PRO A 100 1.63 -17.44 -10.02
C PRO A 100 2.37 -17.47 -8.68
N TYR A 101 3.40 -16.62 -8.49
CA TYR A 101 4.21 -16.58 -7.28
C TYR A 101 3.49 -15.94 -6.08
N PHE A 102 2.51 -15.09 -6.33
CA PHE A 102 1.69 -14.43 -5.32
C PHE A 102 0.29 -15.03 -5.19
N SER A 103 0.08 -16.19 -5.80
CA SER A 103 -1.19 -16.91 -5.71
C SER A 103 -1.39 -17.57 -4.33
N PRO A 104 -2.63 -17.78 -3.87
CA PRO A 104 -2.90 -18.51 -2.64
C PRO A 104 -2.23 -19.89 -2.58
N ALA A 105 -2.16 -20.60 -3.71
CA ALA A 105 -1.51 -21.90 -3.81
C ALA A 105 0.02 -21.84 -3.60
N ALA A 106 0.69 -20.83 -4.14
CA ALA A 106 2.11 -20.62 -3.91
C ALA A 106 2.39 -20.21 -2.47
N LEU A 107 1.61 -19.28 -1.93
CA LEU A 107 1.76 -18.77 -0.58
C LEU A 107 1.47 -19.85 0.47
N SER A 108 0.55 -20.77 0.22
CA SER A 108 0.29 -21.88 1.14
C SER A 108 1.49 -22.81 1.32
N LYS A 109 2.35 -22.95 0.30
CA LYS A 109 3.60 -23.71 0.41
C LYS A 109 4.63 -23.01 1.27
N ALA A 110 4.67 -21.69 1.25
CA ALA A 110 5.58 -20.88 2.06
C ALA A 110 5.08 -20.71 3.51
N LEU A 111 3.79 -20.93 3.77
CA LEU A 111 3.15 -20.67 5.05
C LEU A 111 3.89 -21.27 6.28
N PRO A 112 4.38 -22.53 6.29
CA PRO A 112 5.10 -23.05 7.43
C PRO A 112 6.37 -22.29 7.76
N SER A 113 7.09 -21.83 6.71
CA SER A 113 8.29 -21.02 6.89
C SER A 113 7.97 -19.62 7.40
N LEU A 114 6.99 -18.95 6.76
CA LEU A 114 6.55 -17.62 7.16
C LEU A 114 6.08 -17.60 8.63
N ARG A 115 5.31 -18.62 9.04
CA ARG A 115 4.85 -18.75 10.42
C ARG A 115 6.01 -18.90 11.41
N ARG A 116 7.01 -19.73 11.12
CA ARG A 116 8.20 -19.86 11.99
C ARG A 116 8.91 -18.53 12.20
N HIS A 117 9.07 -17.74 11.14
CA HIS A 117 9.68 -16.41 11.24
C HIS A 117 8.81 -15.45 12.06
N THR A 118 7.49 -15.46 11.85
CA THR A 118 6.55 -14.63 12.61
C THR A 118 6.61 -14.95 14.10
N VAL A 119 6.54 -16.23 14.46
CA VAL A 119 6.64 -16.70 15.85
C VAL A 119 7.95 -16.24 16.47
N ALA A 120 9.09 -16.50 15.81
CA ALA A 120 10.40 -16.12 16.33
C ALA A 120 10.56 -14.61 16.56
N MET A 121 9.96 -13.78 15.71
CA MET A 121 10.00 -12.32 15.86
C MET A 121 9.19 -11.86 17.09
N ILE A 122 8.02 -12.46 17.31
CA ILE A 122 7.18 -12.13 18.48
C ILE A 122 7.82 -12.67 19.77
N ASP A 123 8.33 -13.91 19.76
CA ASP A 123 9.05 -14.52 20.90
C ASP A 123 10.21 -13.63 21.39
N ALA A 124 10.93 -12.99 20.46
CA ALA A 124 12.06 -12.11 20.78
C ALA A 124 11.68 -10.87 21.60
N ILE A 125 10.41 -10.47 21.59
CA ILE A 125 9.90 -9.31 22.31
C ILE A 125 8.91 -9.65 23.41
N ALA A 126 8.24 -10.81 23.34
CA ALA A 126 7.15 -11.19 24.26
C ALA A 126 7.55 -11.14 25.75
N GLY A 127 8.78 -11.51 26.08
CA GLY A 127 9.30 -11.49 27.45
C GLY A 127 9.72 -10.10 27.98
N ARG A 128 9.63 -9.04 27.16
CA ARG A 128 10.13 -7.70 27.57
C ARG A 128 9.11 -6.90 28.41
N GLY A 129 7.81 -7.25 28.32
CA GLY A 129 6.72 -6.50 28.95
C GLY A 129 6.34 -5.20 28.23
N GLU A 130 7.14 -4.75 27.28
CA GLU A 130 6.89 -3.56 26.44
C GLU A 130 7.63 -3.63 25.11
N CYS A 131 7.17 -2.86 24.14
CA CYS A 131 7.91 -2.62 22.88
C CYS A 131 7.50 -1.31 22.22
N GLU A 132 8.34 -0.83 21.30
CA GLU A 132 7.93 0.14 20.27
C GLU A 132 7.53 -0.66 19.03
N ALA A 133 6.22 -0.92 18.87
CA ALA A 133 5.72 -1.89 17.89
C ALA A 133 6.04 -1.54 16.43
N MET A 134 6.22 -0.25 16.08
CA MET A 134 6.62 0.12 14.72
C MET A 134 8.09 -0.23 14.46
N ALA A 135 9.02 0.08 15.38
CA ALA A 135 10.44 -0.20 15.20
C ALA A 135 10.79 -1.69 15.46
N ASP A 136 10.26 -2.26 16.54
CA ASP A 136 10.63 -3.61 16.98
C ASP A 136 9.97 -4.71 16.13
N LEU A 137 8.83 -4.43 15.49
CA LEU A 137 8.05 -5.43 14.77
C LEU A 137 7.58 -4.98 13.37
N ALA A 138 6.78 -3.91 13.28
CA ALA A 138 6.07 -3.58 12.06
C ALA A 138 6.99 -3.26 10.87
N ASN A 139 8.11 -2.59 11.10
CA ASN A 139 9.10 -2.27 10.07
C ASN A 139 9.92 -3.50 9.65
N LEU A 140 10.13 -4.45 10.56
CA LEU A 140 10.99 -5.62 10.32
C LEU A 140 10.22 -6.78 9.70
N PHE A 141 8.98 -6.97 10.14
CA PHE A 141 8.17 -8.15 9.84
C PHE A 141 7.93 -8.38 8.33
N PRO A 142 7.32 -7.43 7.58
CA PRO A 142 7.07 -7.66 6.15
C PRO A 142 8.37 -7.80 5.36
N PHE A 143 9.44 -7.12 5.82
CA PHE A 143 10.74 -7.21 5.19
C PHE A 143 11.33 -8.62 5.30
N GLN A 144 11.32 -9.18 6.49
CA GLN A 144 11.84 -10.53 6.73
C GLN A 144 11.07 -11.58 5.90
N LEU A 145 9.74 -11.49 5.85
CA LEU A 145 8.92 -12.41 5.08
C LEU A 145 9.13 -12.25 3.57
N PHE A 146 9.30 -11.02 3.11
CA PHE A 146 9.63 -10.73 1.72
C PHE A 146 10.98 -11.34 1.33
N LEU A 147 12.03 -11.18 2.12
CA LEU A 147 13.35 -11.74 1.83
C LEU A 147 13.28 -13.26 1.64
N VAL A 148 12.54 -13.94 2.52
CA VAL A 148 12.32 -15.40 2.42
C VAL A 148 11.64 -15.81 1.11
N LEU A 149 10.60 -15.06 0.70
CA LEU A 149 9.85 -15.38 -0.53
C LEU A 149 10.61 -15.00 -1.80
N TYR A 150 11.29 -13.85 -1.75
CA TYR A 150 11.98 -13.30 -2.91
C TYR A 150 13.33 -13.95 -3.17
N GLY A 151 13.95 -14.56 -2.13
CA GLY A 151 15.20 -15.27 -2.22
C GLY A 151 16.42 -14.39 -1.94
N LEU A 152 16.27 -13.33 -1.14
CA LEU A 152 17.39 -12.53 -0.65
C LEU A 152 17.84 -13.00 0.75
N PRO A 153 19.14 -12.86 1.08
CA PRO A 153 19.67 -13.25 2.39
C PRO A 153 19.03 -12.49 3.53
N LEU A 154 18.69 -13.20 4.62
CA LEU A 154 18.08 -12.58 5.80
C LEU A 154 19.05 -11.67 6.57
N GLU A 155 20.34 -11.96 6.51
CA GLU A 155 21.42 -11.16 7.09
C GLU A 155 21.52 -9.76 6.49
N ASP A 156 21.03 -9.55 5.26
CA ASP A 156 21.04 -8.25 4.59
C ASP A 156 19.81 -7.38 4.96
N ARG A 157 18.89 -7.88 5.79
CA ARG A 157 17.62 -7.20 6.12
C ARG A 157 17.82 -5.75 6.56
N ASP A 158 18.63 -5.54 7.58
CA ASP A 158 18.77 -4.20 8.20
C ASP A 158 19.47 -3.22 7.25
N ARG A 159 20.40 -3.71 6.44
CA ARG A 159 21.07 -2.93 5.39
C ARG A 159 20.09 -2.52 4.28
N LEU A 160 19.25 -3.46 3.82
CA LEU A 160 18.23 -3.20 2.82
C LEU A 160 17.15 -2.22 3.33
N ILE A 161 16.76 -2.31 4.62
CA ILE A 161 15.86 -1.35 5.25
C ILE A 161 16.48 0.05 5.22
N GLY A 162 17.73 0.20 5.61
CA GLY A 162 18.44 1.48 5.59
C GLY A 162 18.48 2.11 4.19
N TRP A 163 18.78 1.33 3.16
CA TRP A 163 18.78 1.81 1.78
C TRP A 163 17.37 2.18 1.29
N LYS A 164 16.37 1.36 1.62
CA LYS A 164 14.96 1.66 1.29
C LYS A 164 14.52 2.98 1.91
N ASP A 165 14.81 3.19 3.20
CA ASP A 165 14.42 4.41 3.91
C ASP A 165 15.08 5.65 3.30
N ALA A 166 16.37 5.57 2.93
CA ALA A 166 17.07 6.64 2.25
C ALA A 166 16.46 6.97 0.87
N VAL A 167 16.13 5.95 0.06
CA VAL A 167 15.50 6.15 -1.26
C VAL A 167 14.11 6.76 -1.13
N ILE A 168 13.31 6.35 -0.13
CA ILE A 168 12.01 6.94 0.13
C ILE A 168 12.16 8.39 0.57
N ALA A 169 13.05 8.67 1.52
CA ALA A 169 13.32 10.02 2.00
C ALA A 169 13.79 10.95 0.86
N MET A 170 14.61 10.42 -0.06
CA MET A 170 15.04 11.15 -1.26
C MET A 170 13.86 11.60 -2.12
N SER A 171 12.82 10.78 -2.25
CA SER A 171 11.62 11.12 -3.05
C SER A 171 10.73 12.19 -2.43
N ASP A 172 10.87 12.44 -1.13
CA ASP A 172 10.08 13.42 -0.37
C ASP A 172 10.84 14.76 -0.15
N ARG A 173 12.12 14.81 -0.52
CA ARG A 173 12.98 16.01 -0.39
C ARG A 173 13.12 16.74 -1.72
N PRO A 174 13.08 18.09 -1.72
CA PRO A 174 13.36 18.88 -2.93
C PRO A 174 14.78 18.65 -3.48
N HIS A 175 15.74 18.43 -2.58
CA HIS A 175 17.14 18.16 -2.92
C HIS A 175 17.63 16.96 -2.11
N PRO A 176 17.92 15.81 -2.77
CA PRO A 176 18.53 14.65 -2.13
C PRO A 176 19.89 15.00 -1.52
N THR A 177 20.22 14.37 -0.41
CA THR A 177 21.57 14.47 0.18
C THR A 177 22.55 13.54 -0.55
N GLU A 178 23.85 13.78 -0.41
CA GLU A 178 24.88 12.87 -0.94
C GLU A 178 24.73 11.45 -0.34
N ALA A 179 24.35 11.35 0.92
CA ALA A 179 24.09 10.06 1.57
C ALA A 179 22.89 9.33 0.96
N ASP A 180 21.80 10.06 0.64
CA ASP A 180 20.64 9.45 -0.03
C ASP A 180 21.03 8.89 -1.42
N VAL A 181 21.82 9.65 -2.18
CA VAL A 181 22.30 9.23 -3.51
C VAL A 181 23.25 8.04 -3.40
N ALA A 182 24.14 8.02 -2.41
CA ALA A 182 25.04 6.90 -2.14
C ALA A 182 24.24 5.63 -1.79
N ALA A 183 23.25 5.73 -0.90
CA ALA A 183 22.40 4.61 -0.52
C ALA A 183 21.60 4.04 -1.71
N ALA A 184 21.06 4.90 -2.58
CA ALA A 184 20.36 4.48 -3.79
C ALA A 184 21.29 3.72 -4.76
N ARG A 185 22.53 4.18 -4.91
CA ARG A 185 23.55 3.51 -5.71
C ARG A 185 23.93 2.15 -5.12
N GLU A 186 24.19 2.08 -3.82
CA GLU A 186 24.54 0.83 -3.12
C GLU A 186 23.42 -0.21 -3.23
N LEU A 187 22.16 0.21 -3.09
CA LEU A 187 21.01 -0.67 -3.31
C LEU A 187 20.99 -1.22 -4.73
N LEU A 188 21.24 -0.37 -5.74
CA LEU A 188 21.26 -0.80 -7.14
C LEU A 188 22.40 -1.77 -7.42
N GLU A 189 23.60 -1.50 -6.91
CA GLU A 189 24.77 -2.37 -7.02
C GLU A 189 24.50 -3.73 -6.37
N TYR A 190 23.94 -3.75 -5.17
CA TYR A 190 23.54 -4.97 -4.47
C TYR A 190 22.53 -5.79 -5.28
N LEU A 191 21.44 -5.15 -5.75
CA LEU A 191 20.42 -5.83 -6.54
C LEU A 191 20.99 -6.38 -7.86
N THR A 192 21.89 -5.64 -8.51
CA THR A 192 22.58 -6.09 -9.73
C THR A 192 23.38 -7.36 -9.46
N ALA A 193 24.14 -7.40 -8.37
CA ALA A 193 24.90 -8.58 -7.97
C ALA A 193 24.00 -9.78 -7.67
N MET A 194 22.88 -9.57 -6.95
CA MET A 194 21.94 -10.63 -6.60
C MET A 194 21.21 -11.19 -7.84
N VAL A 195 20.77 -10.32 -8.76
CA VAL A 195 20.14 -10.72 -10.03
C VAL A 195 21.11 -11.57 -10.86
N ALA A 196 22.37 -11.14 -10.99
CA ALA A 196 23.40 -11.89 -11.70
C ALA A 196 23.71 -13.24 -11.04
N GLU A 197 23.75 -13.28 -9.71
CA GLU A 197 23.98 -14.52 -8.96
C GLU A 197 22.85 -15.53 -9.17
N ARG A 198 21.58 -15.09 -9.03
CA ARG A 198 20.40 -15.94 -9.23
C ARG A 198 20.23 -16.40 -10.68
N ARG A 199 20.75 -15.65 -11.64
CA ARG A 199 20.80 -16.07 -13.05
C ARG A 199 21.79 -17.23 -13.27
N ARG A 200 22.96 -17.17 -12.60
CA ARG A 200 23.97 -18.23 -12.69
C ARG A 200 23.59 -19.48 -11.90
N ASN A 201 23.00 -19.29 -10.73
CA ASN A 201 22.66 -20.32 -9.76
C ASN A 201 21.17 -20.19 -9.37
N PRO A 202 20.22 -20.57 -10.26
CA PRO A 202 18.79 -20.38 -9.98
C PRO A 202 18.27 -21.31 -8.88
N GLY A 203 17.56 -20.73 -7.92
CA GLY A 203 16.86 -21.40 -6.84
C GLY A 203 15.34 -21.49 -7.07
N PRO A 204 14.59 -21.98 -6.07
CA PRO A 204 13.14 -22.04 -6.12
C PRO A 204 12.45 -20.71 -5.81
N ASP A 205 13.21 -19.67 -5.48
CA ASP A 205 12.75 -18.34 -5.10
C ASP A 205 12.24 -17.52 -6.30
N VAL A 206 11.47 -16.46 -6.00
CA VAL A 206 10.84 -15.62 -7.04
C VAL A 206 11.88 -14.93 -7.91
N LEU A 207 12.97 -14.43 -7.31
CA LEU A 207 14.04 -13.72 -8.03
C LEU A 207 14.71 -14.61 -9.08
N SER A 208 14.90 -15.89 -8.78
CA SER A 208 15.42 -16.89 -9.72
C SER A 208 14.39 -17.21 -10.81
N GLN A 209 13.18 -17.51 -10.41
CA GLN A 209 12.16 -18.08 -11.29
C GLN A 209 11.63 -17.12 -12.35
N VAL A 210 11.61 -15.81 -12.07
CA VAL A 210 11.22 -14.79 -13.08
C VAL A 210 12.25 -14.61 -14.19
N GLN A 211 13.46 -15.14 -14.01
CA GLN A 211 14.58 -15.07 -14.97
C GLN A 211 14.68 -16.28 -15.89
N ILE A 212 13.88 -17.32 -15.63
CA ILE A 212 13.86 -18.58 -16.37
C ILE A 212 12.44 -18.89 -16.84
N GLY A 213 12.28 -19.84 -17.74
CA GLY A 213 10.97 -20.24 -18.26
C GLY A 213 10.77 -19.81 -19.71
N GLU A 214 9.51 -19.88 -20.19
CA GLU A 214 9.17 -19.62 -21.60
C GLU A 214 9.19 -18.12 -21.98
N ASP A 215 8.93 -17.23 -21.03
CA ASP A 215 8.85 -15.76 -21.24
C ASP A 215 9.59 -15.06 -20.08
N PRO A 216 10.93 -15.22 -19.98
CA PRO A 216 11.69 -14.70 -18.85
C PRO A 216 11.77 -13.17 -18.89
N LEU A 217 11.87 -12.56 -17.71
CA LEU A 217 12.18 -11.14 -17.60
C LEU A 217 13.66 -10.91 -17.96
N SER A 218 13.91 -9.83 -18.70
CA SER A 218 15.27 -9.34 -18.95
C SER A 218 15.91 -8.84 -17.65
N GLU A 219 17.23 -8.71 -17.64
CA GLU A 219 17.96 -8.24 -16.46
C GLU A 219 17.44 -6.90 -15.94
N ILE A 220 17.25 -5.93 -16.83
CA ILE A 220 16.77 -4.60 -16.45
C ILE A 220 15.30 -4.64 -15.93
N GLU A 221 14.47 -5.54 -16.44
CA GLU A 221 13.10 -5.74 -15.94
C GLU A 221 13.14 -6.38 -14.54
N VAL A 222 14.02 -7.32 -14.28
CA VAL A 222 14.20 -7.93 -12.95
C VAL A 222 14.75 -6.92 -11.96
N LEU A 223 15.70 -6.09 -12.34
CA LEU A 223 16.22 -5.00 -11.50
C LEU A 223 15.10 -4.01 -11.14
N GLY A 224 14.33 -3.59 -12.14
CA GLY A 224 13.19 -2.70 -11.92
C GLY A 224 12.11 -3.31 -11.02
N LEU A 225 11.80 -4.60 -11.21
CA LEU A 225 10.88 -5.35 -10.35
C LEU A 225 11.41 -5.43 -8.90
N SER A 226 12.68 -5.82 -8.71
CA SER A 226 13.31 -5.94 -7.39
C SER A 226 13.28 -4.61 -6.63
N HIS A 227 13.67 -3.55 -7.31
CA HIS A 227 13.63 -2.20 -6.76
C HIS A 227 12.21 -1.78 -6.37
N LEU A 228 11.20 -2.01 -7.23
CA LEU A 228 9.81 -1.71 -6.91
C LEU A 228 9.30 -2.50 -5.72
N LEU A 229 9.57 -3.81 -5.65
CA LEU A 229 9.05 -4.66 -4.58
C LEU A 229 9.63 -4.27 -3.20
N ILE A 230 10.89 -3.86 -3.15
CA ILE A 230 11.52 -3.35 -1.93
C ILE A 230 10.88 -2.02 -1.49
N LEU A 231 10.60 -1.11 -2.42
CA LEU A 231 10.04 0.21 -2.08
C LEU A 231 8.53 0.17 -1.80
N ALA A 232 7.76 -0.58 -2.59
CA ALA A 232 6.30 -0.52 -2.55
C ALA A 232 5.65 -1.63 -1.72
N GLY A 233 6.34 -2.78 -1.55
CA GLY A 233 5.77 -3.95 -0.91
C GLY A 233 5.80 -3.92 0.62
N LEU A 234 6.68 -3.10 1.20
CA LEU A 234 7.05 -3.22 2.61
C LEU A 234 6.36 -2.18 3.49
N ASP A 235 6.41 -0.91 3.17
CA ASP A 235 5.81 0.16 3.98
C ASP A 235 4.28 0.05 4.09
N THR A 236 3.62 -0.57 3.11
CA THR A 236 2.17 -0.74 3.11
C THR A 236 1.71 -1.77 4.14
N VAL A 237 2.42 -2.87 4.29
CA VAL A 237 2.12 -3.89 5.32
C VAL A 237 2.53 -3.38 6.70
N THR A 238 3.69 -2.70 6.81
CA THR A 238 4.12 -2.00 8.04
C THR A 238 3.00 -1.11 8.61
N ALA A 239 2.40 -0.28 7.77
CA ALA A 239 1.31 0.58 8.19
C ALA A 239 0.08 -0.20 8.67
N ALA A 240 -0.31 -1.26 7.94
CA ALA A 240 -1.46 -2.09 8.30
C ALA A 240 -1.22 -2.86 9.62
N VAL A 241 0.02 -3.31 9.88
CA VAL A 241 0.41 -3.89 11.18
C VAL A 241 0.21 -2.87 12.30
N GLY A 242 0.75 -1.66 12.13
CA GLY A 242 0.61 -0.60 13.13
C GLY A 242 -0.85 -0.28 13.45
N PHE A 243 -1.68 -0.09 12.44
CA PHE A 243 -3.12 0.16 12.65
C PHE A 243 -3.85 -1.03 13.26
N SER A 244 -3.48 -2.27 12.90
CA SER A 244 -4.06 -3.47 13.51
C SER A 244 -3.77 -3.53 15.01
N LEU A 245 -2.52 -3.34 15.40
CA LEU A 245 -2.12 -3.37 16.81
C LEU A 245 -2.70 -2.18 17.60
N LEU A 246 -2.77 -0.99 16.99
CA LEU A 246 -3.42 0.18 17.60
C LEU A 246 -4.89 -0.08 17.92
N GLU A 247 -5.65 -0.61 16.95
CA GLU A 247 -7.08 -0.91 17.16
C GLU A 247 -7.28 -2.01 18.20
N LEU A 248 -6.42 -3.02 18.21
CA LEU A 248 -6.45 -4.07 19.23
C LEU A 248 -6.06 -3.57 20.62
N ALA A 249 -5.07 -2.67 20.74
CA ALA A 249 -4.69 -2.08 22.02
C ALA A 249 -5.83 -1.26 22.64
N ARG A 250 -6.61 -0.56 21.81
CA ARG A 250 -7.75 0.27 22.22
C ARG A 250 -9.00 -0.52 22.57
N ARG A 251 -9.13 -1.78 22.12
CA ARG A 251 -10.39 -2.55 22.18
C ARG A 251 -10.20 -3.93 22.81
N PRO A 252 -10.12 -4.03 24.15
CA PRO A 252 -9.94 -5.33 24.85
C PRO A 252 -11.00 -6.36 24.45
N GLN A 253 -12.25 -5.94 24.27
CA GLN A 253 -13.35 -6.85 23.89
C GLN A 253 -13.15 -7.43 22.48
N LEU A 254 -12.59 -6.64 21.56
CA LEU A 254 -12.23 -7.11 20.22
C LEU A 254 -11.12 -8.16 20.28
N ARG A 255 -10.08 -7.93 21.11
CA ARG A 255 -9.01 -8.92 21.33
C ARG A 255 -9.58 -10.26 21.83
N ALA A 256 -10.44 -10.20 22.87
CA ALA A 256 -11.08 -11.39 23.41
C ALA A 256 -11.88 -12.14 22.34
N MET A 257 -12.72 -11.43 21.58
CA MET A 257 -13.51 -12.01 20.49
C MET A 257 -12.64 -12.68 19.42
N LEU A 258 -11.52 -12.07 19.01
CA LEU A 258 -10.62 -12.63 18.00
C LEU A 258 -9.85 -13.86 18.52
N ARG A 259 -9.53 -13.90 19.81
CA ARG A 259 -8.93 -15.08 20.45
C ARG A 259 -9.91 -16.25 20.54
N ASP A 260 -11.16 -15.96 20.92
CA ASP A 260 -12.21 -16.98 21.02
C ASP A 260 -12.63 -17.50 19.64
N ASN A 261 -12.55 -16.66 18.61
CA ASN A 261 -12.86 -17.03 17.24
C ASN A 261 -11.79 -16.54 16.24
N PRO A 262 -10.66 -17.25 16.09
CA PRO A 262 -9.56 -16.86 15.20
C PRO A 262 -9.95 -16.70 13.72
N LYS A 263 -11.07 -17.29 13.28
CA LYS A 263 -11.59 -17.07 11.91
C LYS A 263 -11.99 -15.60 11.65
N GLN A 264 -12.35 -14.88 12.70
CA GLN A 264 -12.70 -13.45 12.63
C GLN A 264 -11.48 -12.54 12.42
N ILE A 265 -10.26 -13.03 12.62
CA ILE A 265 -9.03 -12.27 12.33
C ILE A 265 -9.02 -11.83 10.87
N ARG A 266 -9.49 -12.69 9.95
CA ARG A 266 -9.58 -12.34 8.55
C ARG A 266 -10.54 -11.16 8.30
N VAL A 267 -11.72 -11.17 8.93
CA VAL A 267 -12.70 -10.07 8.86
C VAL A 267 -12.09 -8.79 9.42
N PHE A 268 -11.43 -8.89 10.57
CA PHE A 268 -10.74 -7.75 11.18
C PHE A 268 -9.68 -7.13 10.24
N ILE A 269 -8.85 -7.94 9.61
CA ILE A 269 -7.83 -7.45 8.67
C ILE A 269 -8.45 -6.76 7.46
N GLU A 270 -9.53 -7.30 6.86
CA GLU A 270 -10.23 -6.63 5.75
C GLU A 270 -10.78 -5.27 6.18
N GLU A 271 -11.30 -5.15 7.41
CA GLU A 271 -11.80 -3.88 7.94
C GLU A 271 -10.68 -2.88 8.23
N ILE A 272 -9.55 -3.34 8.78
CA ILE A 272 -8.37 -2.46 8.96
C ILE A 272 -7.91 -1.90 7.62
N VAL A 273 -7.69 -2.74 6.61
CA VAL A 273 -7.22 -2.23 5.30
C VAL A 273 -8.28 -1.41 4.57
N ARG A 274 -9.57 -1.65 4.83
CA ARG A 274 -10.66 -0.81 4.32
C ARG A 274 -10.60 0.60 4.89
N LEU A 275 -10.50 0.70 6.22
CA LEU A 275 -10.49 1.98 6.94
C LEU A 275 -9.17 2.71 6.80
N GLU A 276 -8.05 1.98 6.84
CA GLU A 276 -6.70 2.52 6.88
C GLU A 276 -5.85 2.01 5.70
N PRO A 277 -6.28 2.26 4.45
CA PRO A 277 -5.48 1.85 3.31
C PRO A 277 -4.16 2.62 3.31
N SER A 278 -3.05 1.91 3.38
CA SER A 278 -1.70 2.50 3.43
C SER A 278 -1.40 3.35 2.18
N ALA A 279 -1.89 2.92 1.00
CA ALA A 279 -1.87 3.68 -0.24
C ALA A 279 -3.29 4.22 -0.53
N PRO A 280 -3.67 5.37 0.05
CA PRO A 280 -5.06 5.85 0.00
C PRO A 280 -5.51 6.33 -1.37
N VAL A 281 -4.56 6.66 -2.25
CA VAL A 281 -4.81 7.17 -3.60
C VAL A 281 -3.94 6.46 -4.63
N ALA A 282 -4.46 6.29 -5.86
CA ALA A 282 -3.71 5.76 -6.99
C ALA A 282 -3.51 6.85 -8.06
N PRO A 283 -2.26 7.21 -8.43
CA PRO A 283 -2.00 8.22 -9.44
C PRO A 283 -2.24 7.69 -10.85
N ARG A 284 -2.75 8.53 -11.74
CA ARG A 284 -2.95 8.31 -13.17
C ARG A 284 -2.69 9.60 -13.94
N VAL A 285 -2.50 9.46 -15.25
CA VAL A 285 -2.50 10.61 -16.18
C VAL A 285 -3.46 10.29 -17.31
N THR A 286 -4.33 11.24 -17.66
CA THR A 286 -5.26 11.07 -18.79
C THR A 286 -4.50 11.02 -20.11
N THR A 287 -4.88 10.14 -21.02
CA THR A 287 -4.26 10.00 -22.35
C THR A 287 -5.02 10.82 -23.41
N GLU A 288 -6.28 11.10 -23.17
CA GLU A 288 -7.22 11.85 -24.02
C GLU A 288 -8.17 12.66 -23.12
N PRO A 289 -8.93 13.61 -23.67
CA PRO A 289 -9.96 14.31 -22.91
C PRO A 289 -11.01 13.34 -22.39
N VAL A 290 -11.40 13.48 -21.13
CA VAL A 290 -12.36 12.59 -20.46
C VAL A 290 -13.28 13.38 -19.53
N THR A 291 -14.57 13.06 -19.56
CA THR A 291 -15.54 13.66 -18.62
C THR A 291 -15.73 12.75 -17.43
N VAL A 292 -15.47 13.28 -16.22
CA VAL A 292 -15.67 12.60 -14.93
C VAL A 292 -16.30 13.57 -13.96
N GLY A 293 -17.26 13.10 -13.16
CA GLY A 293 -17.95 13.93 -12.17
C GLY A 293 -18.58 15.19 -12.77
N GLY A 294 -18.96 15.16 -14.06
CA GLY A 294 -19.51 16.30 -14.81
C GLY A 294 -18.46 17.29 -15.33
N MET A 295 -17.16 17.07 -15.08
CA MET A 295 -16.07 17.92 -15.54
C MET A 295 -15.26 17.23 -16.63
N THR A 296 -14.91 17.95 -17.69
CA THR A 296 -14.00 17.46 -18.75
C THR A 296 -12.56 17.79 -18.40
N LEU A 297 -11.76 16.74 -18.17
CA LEU A 297 -10.32 16.84 -17.96
C LEU A 297 -9.60 16.73 -19.31
N PRO A 298 -8.67 17.63 -19.65
CA PRO A 298 -7.84 17.52 -20.84
C PRO A 298 -6.94 16.28 -20.84
N ALA A 299 -6.43 15.88 -22.00
CA ALA A 299 -5.33 14.94 -22.10
C ALA A 299 -4.10 15.46 -21.32
N GLY A 300 -3.37 14.56 -20.66
CA GLY A 300 -2.21 14.91 -19.84
C GLY A 300 -2.55 15.39 -18.42
N SER A 301 -3.83 15.39 -18.03
CA SER A 301 -4.22 15.76 -16.66
C SER A 301 -3.71 14.74 -15.63
N PRO A 302 -2.97 15.17 -14.59
CA PRO A 302 -2.60 14.32 -13.48
C PRO A 302 -3.80 14.08 -12.56
N VAL A 303 -4.15 12.81 -12.33
CA VAL A 303 -5.35 12.40 -11.60
C VAL A 303 -4.99 11.48 -10.43
N ARG A 304 -5.64 11.65 -9.30
CA ARG A 304 -5.56 10.75 -8.14
C ARG A 304 -6.91 10.10 -7.88
N LEU A 305 -6.93 8.78 -7.88
CA LEU A 305 -8.11 7.96 -7.61
C LEU A 305 -8.18 7.71 -6.10
N CYS A 306 -9.15 8.29 -5.40
CA CYS A 306 -9.23 8.29 -3.93
C CYS A 306 -9.89 7.01 -3.39
N MET A 307 -9.16 5.91 -3.32
CA MET A 307 -9.67 4.62 -2.83
C MET A 307 -10.12 4.69 -1.37
N ALA A 308 -9.38 5.42 -0.53
CA ALA A 308 -9.76 5.61 0.87
C ALA A 308 -11.09 6.36 1.04
N ALA A 309 -11.34 7.36 0.19
CA ALA A 309 -12.61 8.07 0.17
C ALA A 309 -13.77 7.15 -0.23
N VAL A 310 -13.55 6.30 -1.24
CA VAL A 310 -14.54 5.32 -1.74
C VAL A 310 -14.84 4.22 -0.71
N ASN A 311 -13.84 3.80 0.06
CA ASN A 311 -14.04 2.81 1.11
C ASN A 311 -14.91 3.31 2.29
N ARG A 312 -15.22 4.61 2.33
CA ARG A 312 -15.93 5.30 3.43
C ARG A 312 -17.09 6.16 2.92
N ASP A 313 -17.60 5.93 1.70
CA ASP A 313 -18.54 6.84 1.04
C ASP A 313 -20.01 6.66 1.43
N GLY A 314 -20.33 5.64 2.23
CA GLY A 314 -21.69 5.35 2.68
C GLY A 314 -22.64 4.90 1.56
N SER A 315 -22.14 4.63 0.35
CA SER A 315 -22.96 4.21 -0.80
C SER A 315 -23.53 2.80 -0.64
N ASP A 316 -22.97 2.01 0.26
CA ASP A 316 -23.59 0.80 0.82
C ASP A 316 -23.46 0.81 2.34
N ALA A 317 -24.26 0.01 3.03
CA ALA A 317 -24.36 -0.01 4.50
C ALA A 317 -23.05 -0.31 5.21
N MET A 318 -22.02 -0.77 4.46
CA MET A 318 -20.74 -1.20 4.98
C MET A 318 -19.59 -0.22 4.70
N SER A 319 -19.84 0.83 3.92
CA SER A 319 -18.86 1.89 3.63
C SER A 319 -18.86 2.99 4.71
N THR A 320 -18.83 2.59 5.98
CA THR A 320 -18.86 3.50 7.14
C THR A 320 -17.46 3.90 7.58
N ASP A 321 -17.39 4.90 8.48
CA ASP A 321 -16.15 5.29 9.17
C ASP A 321 -15.85 4.42 10.39
N GLU A 322 -16.73 3.46 10.71
CA GLU A 322 -16.59 2.55 11.84
C GLU A 322 -16.06 1.19 11.42
N LEU A 323 -15.38 0.51 12.34
CA LEU A 323 -14.92 -0.86 12.19
C LEU A 323 -16.11 -1.81 12.37
N VAL A 324 -16.44 -2.57 11.33
CA VAL A 324 -17.59 -3.47 11.30
C VAL A 324 -17.15 -4.92 11.49
N MET A 325 -17.60 -5.56 12.58
CA MET A 325 -17.24 -6.95 12.94
C MET A 325 -18.50 -7.82 12.97
N ASP A 326 -19.22 -7.88 11.84
CA ASP A 326 -20.45 -8.69 11.69
C ASP A 326 -20.24 -10.13 11.22
N GLY A 327 -18.98 -10.55 11.14
CA GLY A 327 -18.60 -11.90 10.71
C GLY A 327 -18.43 -12.07 9.21
N LYS A 328 -18.52 -11.02 8.41
CA LYS A 328 -18.39 -11.05 6.95
C LYS A 328 -17.24 -10.18 6.46
N GLU A 329 -16.55 -10.65 5.41
CA GLU A 329 -15.61 -9.80 4.66
C GLU A 329 -16.39 -8.84 3.75
N HIS A 330 -16.23 -7.53 3.99
CA HIS A 330 -16.88 -6.51 3.17
C HIS A 330 -16.00 -6.09 2.01
N ARG A 331 -16.66 -5.77 0.89
CA ARG A 331 -15.96 -5.35 -0.31
C ARG A 331 -15.34 -3.96 -0.11
N HIS A 332 -14.05 -3.85 -0.39
CA HIS A 332 -13.32 -2.58 -0.37
C HIS A 332 -12.31 -2.48 -1.53
N TRP A 333 -11.75 -1.30 -1.76
CA TRP A 333 -10.80 -1.01 -2.83
C TRP A 333 -9.41 -0.60 -2.31
N ALA A 334 -9.06 -0.94 -1.09
CA ALA A 334 -7.73 -0.67 -0.52
C ALA A 334 -6.59 -1.27 -1.37
N PHE A 335 -6.85 -2.39 -2.05
CA PHE A 335 -5.92 -3.02 -2.99
C PHE A 335 -6.10 -2.56 -4.44
N GLY A 336 -6.79 -1.44 -4.68
CA GLY A 336 -7.10 -0.96 -6.01
C GLY A 336 -8.08 -1.85 -6.76
N GLY A 337 -8.10 -1.71 -8.10
CA GLY A 337 -9.00 -2.45 -8.99
C GLY A 337 -8.51 -2.49 -10.41
N GLY A 338 -9.26 -3.19 -11.27
CA GLY A 338 -8.92 -3.38 -12.68
C GLY A 338 -7.59 -4.11 -12.88
N PRO A 339 -6.88 -3.87 -14.00
CA PRO A 339 -5.62 -4.54 -14.29
C PRO A 339 -4.55 -4.36 -13.20
N HIS A 340 -4.49 -3.18 -12.58
CA HIS A 340 -3.51 -2.82 -11.56
C HIS A 340 -3.91 -3.19 -10.12
N ARG A 341 -4.90 -4.08 -9.92
CA ARG A 341 -5.17 -4.59 -8.58
C ARG A 341 -3.89 -5.12 -7.96
N CYS A 342 -3.64 -4.80 -6.69
CA CYS A 342 -2.41 -5.13 -5.99
C CYS A 342 -1.99 -6.59 -6.20
N LEU A 343 -0.76 -6.79 -6.67
CA LEU A 343 -0.16 -8.11 -6.89
C LEU A 343 -0.01 -8.87 -5.57
N GLY A 344 0.46 -8.16 -4.53
CA GLY A 344 0.72 -8.71 -3.20
C GLY A 344 -0.51 -8.83 -2.29
N SER A 345 -1.74 -8.60 -2.80
CA SER A 345 -2.93 -8.56 -1.94
C SER A 345 -3.20 -9.86 -1.15
N HIS A 346 -2.82 -11.03 -1.68
CA HIS A 346 -2.92 -12.31 -0.97
C HIS A 346 -1.81 -12.47 0.06
N LEU A 347 -0.60 -12.02 -0.26
CA LEU A 347 0.54 -12.03 0.65
C LEU A 347 0.26 -11.11 1.86
N ALA A 348 -0.13 -9.87 1.63
CA ALA A 348 -0.43 -8.92 2.70
C ALA A 348 -1.50 -9.45 3.68
N ARG A 349 -2.55 -10.07 3.14
CA ARG A 349 -3.59 -10.72 3.96
C ARG A 349 -3.05 -11.88 4.78
N LEU A 350 -2.19 -12.69 4.19
CA LEU A 350 -1.54 -13.81 4.88
C LEU A 350 -0.64 -13.30 6.00
N GLU A 351 0.21 -12.33 5.70
CA GLU A 351 1.13 -11.71 6.66
C GLU A 351 0.38 -11.11 7.84
N LEU A 352 -0.62 -10.27 7.60
CA LEU A 352 -1.41 -9.64 8.66
C LEU A 352 -2.19 -10.67 9.49
N THR A 353 -2.76 -11.70 8.86
CA THR A 353 -3.47 -12.77 9.57
C THR A 353 -2.53 -13.58 10.47
N LEU A 354 -1.34 -13.90 9.97
CA LEU A 354 -0.31 -14.58 10.76
C LEU A 354 0.14 -13.73 11.93
N LEU A 355 0.50 -12.49 11.69
CA LEU A 355 0.99 -11.60 12.73
C LEU A 355 -0.04 -11.41 13.83
N VAL A 356 -1.27 -11.03 13.49
CA VAL A 356 -2.33 -10.78 14.48
C VAL A 356 -2.66 -12.06 15.25
N GLY A 357 -2.71 -13.21 14.57
CA GLY A 357 -2.96 -14.49 15.23
C GLY A 357 -1.86 -14.86 16.23
N GLU A 358 -0.60 -14.80 15.81
CA GLU A 358 0.52 -15.17 16.68
C GLU A 358 0.75 -14.12 17.79
N TRP A 359 0.52 -12.83 17.52
CA TRP A 359 0.57 -11.78 18.54
C TRP A 359 -0.46 -12.03 19.64
N LEU A 360 -1.73 -12.28 19.29
CA LEU A 360 -2.81 -12.56 20.25
C LEU A 360 -2.60 -13.87 21.02
N ASN A 361 -1.87 -14.84 20.46
CA ASN A 361 -1.52 -16.08 21.14
C ASN A 361 -0.46 -15.87 22.21
N GLN A 362 0.55 -15.03 21.95
CA GLN A 362 1.72 -14.86 22.82
C GLN A 362 1.59 -13.65 23.75
N ILE A 363 0.95 -12.58 23.28
CA ILE A 363 0.73 -11.32 24.02
C ILE A 363 -0.78 -11.02 23.99
N PRO A 364 -1.60 -11.78 24.73
CA PRO A 364 -3.06 -11.69 24.64
C PRO A 364 -3.62 -10.40 25.24
N ASP A 365 -2.96 -9.86 26.25
CA ASP A 365 -3.38 -8.67 26.98
C ASP A 365 -2.27 -7.61 26.91
N PHE A 366 -2.54 -6.54 26.18
CA PHE A 366 -1.64 -5.41 26.00
C PHE A 366 -2.43 -4.11 25.85
N GLU A 367 -1.78 -3.00 26.10
CA GLU A 367 -2.37 -1.68 26.04
C GLU A 367 -1.37 -0.66 25.47
N LEU A 368 -1.86 0.52 25.16
CA LEU A 368 -1.00 1.65 24.82
C LEU A 368 -0.23 2.11 26.04
N ALA A 369 1.00 2.57 25.85
CA ALA A 369 1.74 3.23 26.92
C ALA A 369 0.92 4.42 27.49
N PRO A 370 1.08 4.76 28.79
CA PRO A 370 0.40 5.90 29.39
C PRO A 370 0.69 7.19 28.62
N ASP A 371 -0.33 8.06 28.53
CA ASP A 371 -0.26 9.37 27.91
C ASP A 371 0.12 9.37 26.43
N TYR A 372 0.18 8.19 25.77
CA TYR A 372 0.46 8.09 24.36
C TYR A 372 -0.75 8.52 23.51
N ALA A 373 -0.51 9.44 22.57
CA ALA A 373 -1.44 9.84 21.52
C ALA A 373 -0.88 9.43 20.16
N PRO A 374 -1.61 8.65 19.34
CA PRO A 374 -1.13 8.22 18.03
C PRO A 374 -0.87 9.39 17.09
N GLU A 375 0.33 9.41 16.50
CA GLU A 375 0.69 10.34 15.46
C GLU A 375 0.83 9.64 14.10
N ILE A 376 0.21 10.23 13.09
CA ILE A 376 0.26 9.76 11.70
C ILE A 376 1.31 10.55 10.92
N ARG A 377 2.04 9.89 10.04
CA ARG A 377 2.86 10.56 9.04
C ARG A 377 1.94 11.25 8.03
N PHE A 378 1.83 12.58 8.17
CA PHE A 378 1.02 13.41 7.26
C PHE A 378 1.65 14.82 7.19
N PRO A 379 1.70 15.47 6.00
CA PRO A 379 1.31 14.92 4.69
C PRO A 379 2.29 13.84 4.18
N SER A 380 1.76 12.77 3.61
CA SER A 380 2.55 11.66 3.06
C SER A 380 1.80 10.97 1.92
N LYS A 381 2.53 10.24 1.06
CA LYS A 381 1.95 9.37 0.03
C LYS A 381 1.44 8.05 0.60
N SER A 382 1.99 7.63 1.76
CA SER A 382 1.60 6.43 2.50
C SER A 382 1.30 6.80 3.95
N PHE A 383 0.12 6.43 4.43
CA PHE A 383 -0.28 6.69 5.81
C PHE A 383 0.22 5.58 6.73
N ALA A 384 0.96 5.94 7.74
CA ALA A 384 1.45 5.04 8.78
C ALA A 384 1.54 5.78 10.11
N LEU A 385 1.51 5.05 11.22
CA LEU A 385 1.87 5.57 12.53
C LEU A 385 3.36 5.95 12.56
N LYS A 386 3.73 7.00 13.27
CA LYS A 386 5.12 7.35 13.50
C LYS A 386 5.79 6.39 14.48
N ASN A 387 5.06 6.04 15.54
CA ASN A 387 5.46 5.12 16.59
C ASN A 387 4.21 4.48 17.20
N LEU A 388 4.39 3.38 17.94
CA LEU A 388 3.32 2.70 18.67
C LEU A 388 3.89 1.99 19.91
N PRO A 389 4.08 2.70 21.04
CA PRO A 389 4.54 2.09 22.28
C PRO A 389 3.42 1.27 22.93
N LEU A 390 3.68 -0.03 23.09
CA LEU A 390 2.79 -1.00 23.71
C LEU A 390 3.42 -1.57 24.98
N ARG A 391 2.59 -1.96 25.94
CA ARG A 391 3.00 -2.66 27.17
C ARG A 391 2.04 -3.77 27.52
N TRP A 392 2.56 -4.77 28.22
CA TRP A 392 1.83 -5.94 28.74
C TRP A 392 2.46 -6.45 30.02
N SER A 393 1.72 -7.31 30.76
CA SER A 393 2.19 -7.96 32.01
C SER A 393 2.82 -9.33 31.76
#